data_875a8f20fa012ada7b511eda1288499c
#
_entry.id   875a8f20fa012ada7b511eda1288499c
#
_cell.length_a   1.000
_cell.length_b   1.000
_cell.length_c   1.000
_cell.angle_alpha   90.00
_cell.angle_beta   90.00
_cell.angle_gamma   90.00
#
_symmetry.space_group_name_H-M   'P 1'
#
loop_
_entity.id
_entity.type
_entity.pdbx_description
1 polymer ?
#
loop_
_entity_poly.entity_id
_entity_poly.type
_entity_poly.pdbx_seq_one_letter_code
_entity_poly.pdbx_strand_id
1 'polypeptide(L)'
;LPNAGFANFHEASYSGAKSQEPNGWHSFMSSTGSMASMVSAAVHTYASSEVRENAAEDNKQCVKIVSTPVKVGSFVAASANGTITTGRLKAGSMTASSKDNCSFLDFSATAVDANGDPFYAVLNNKPDAMKVWVKFKAGDGNKNPKATISALLTNGNMVQDPEDDKYAANIIGRANNSSIESKDEWQEITIPFTYDNKNEMPKAALVTMSTCAVPSGGSKSETNPDVLYVDDVEMVYNAGVKKVTMDGEDITGKFNETGELEIEGYNKALDINNF
;
A
#
# COMPACT_ATOMS: atom_id res chain seq x y z
N LEU A 1 -5.17 -2.70 -7.50
CA LEU A 1 -3.71 -2.59 -7.37
C LEU A 1 -3.02 -3.75 -8.09
N PRO A 2 -1.78 -3.58 -8.59
CA PRO A 2 -1.04 -4.67 -9.18
C PRO A 2 -0.74 -5.74 -8.12
N ASN A 3 -0.81 -7.04 -8.50
CA ASN A 3 -0.42 -8.18 -7.67
C ASN A 3 -0.82 -8.04 -6.18
N ALA A 4 -2.06 -7.70 -5.96
CA ALA A 4 -2.59 -7.28 -4.65
C ALA A 4 -2.52 -8.38 -3.57
N GLY A 5 -2.55 -9.66 -3.96
CA GLY A 5 -2.35 -10.82 -3.09
C GLY A 5 -0.91 -11.31 -3.03
N PHE A 6 0.07 -10.57 -3.56
CA PHE A 6 1.50 -10.90 -3.50
C PHE A 6 1.86 -12.32 -3.96
N ALA A 7 1.16 -12.84 -4.98
CA ALA A 7 1.40 -14.18 -5.50
C ALA A 7 2.64 -14.29 -6.41
N ASN A 8 3.08 -13.18 -7.00
CA ASN A 8 4.15 -13.13 -7.99
C ASN A 8 5.30 -12.24 -7.54
N PHE A 9 6.53 -12.75 -7.63
CA PHE A 9 7.75 -12.05 -7.26
C PHE A 9 8.79 -12.10 -8.37
N HIS A 10 9.66 -11.11 -8.42
CA HIS A 10 10.85 -11.08 -9.24
C HIS A 10 12.09 -10.78 -8.41
N GLU A 11 13.28 -11.07 -8.95
CA GLU A 11 14.54 -10.72 -8.31
C GLU A 11 14.87 -9.26 -8.64
N ALA A 12 15.10 -8.47 -7.60
CA ALA A 12 15.67 -7.14 -7.70
C ALA A 12 17.07 -7.15 -7.05
N SER A 13 18.03 -6.43 -7.63
CA SER A 13 19.38 -6.41 -7.13
C SER A 13 20.01 -5.03 -7.18
N TYR A 14 20.85 -4.75 -6.20
CA TYR A 14 21.67 -3.54 -6.16
C TYR A 14 23.04 -3.86 -5.55
N SER A 15 24.10 -3.55 -6.29
CA SER A 15 25.48 -3.70 -5.81
C SER A 15 25.81 -5.07 -5.17
N GLY A 16 25.24 -6.15 -5.74
CA GLY A 16 25.43 -7.53 -5.28
C GLY A 16 24.45 -8.00 -4.21
N ALA A 17 23.70 -7.11 -3.56
CA ALA A 17 22.56 -7.50 -2.72
C ALA A 17 21.37 -7.88 -3.61
N LYS A 18 20.64 -8.93 -3.23
CA LYS A 18 19.49 -9.46 -3.95
C LYS A 18 18.27 -9.49 -3.06
N SER A 19 17.15 -9.01 -3.58
CA SER A 19 15.84 -9.00 -2.94
C SER A 19 14.82 -9.70 -3.83
N GLN A 20 13.72 -10.12 -3.23
CA GLN A 20 12.51 -10.54 -3.96
C GLN A 20 11.47 -9.46 -3.78
N GLU A 21 11.11 -8.77 -4.86
CA GLU A 21 10.05 -7.76 -4.88
C GLU A 21 8.78 -8.35 -5.48
N PRO A 22 7.60 -8.07 -4.92
CA PRO A 22 6.35 -8.44 -5.58
C PRO A 22 6.19 -7.61 -6.86
N ASN A 23 5.72 -8.21 -7.95
CA ASN A 23 5.52 -7.51 -9.21
C ASN A 23 4.62 -6.28 -9.05
N GLY A 24 5.07 -5.12 -9.53
CA GLY A 24 4.40 -3.82 -9.37
C GLY A 24 4.53 -3.17 -7.99
N TRP A 25 5.38 -3.70 -7.11
CA TRP A 25 5.74 -3.13 -5.82
C TRP A 25 7.25 -3.04 -5.68
N HIS A 26 7.74 -1.94 -5.13
CA HIS A 26 9.14 -1.57 -5.19
C HIS A 26 9.71 -1.30 -3.80
N SER A 27 10.94 -1.76 -3.58
CA SER A 27 11.73 -1.51 -2.38
C SER A 27 12.85 -0.50 -2.64
N PHE A 28 13.79 -0.40 -1.71
CA PHE A 28 14.98 0.43 -1.90
C PHE A 28 15.92 -0.08 -3.02
N MET A 29 15.73 -1.29 -3.57
CA MET A 29 16.57 -1.83 -4.66
C MET A 29 16.48 -0.99 -5.94
N SER A 30 15.34 -0.33 -6.19
CA SER A 30 15.11 0.57 -7.32
C SER A 30 15.10 2.05 -6.93
N SER A 31 15.58 2.38 -5.71
CA SER A 31 15.53 3.73 -5.18
C SER A 31 16.44 4.71 -5.94
N THR A 32 16.13 5.99 -5.77
CA THR A 32 16.90 7.11 -6.32
C THR A 32 17.31 8.09 -5.21
N GLY A 33 18.13 9.06 -5.55
CA GLY A 33 18.59 10.10 -4.62
C GLY A 33 20.06 9.92 -4.21
N SER A 34 20.61 10.95 -3.58
CA SER A 34 22.05 11.02 -3.25
C SER A 34 22.49 9.97 -2.23
N MET A 35 21.57 9.46 -1.40
CA MET A 35 21.81 8.44 -0.38
C MET A 35 21.31 7.04 -0.81
N ALA A 36 20.82 6.88 -2.02
CA ALA A 36 20.23 5.62 -2.50
C ALA A 36 21.20 4.43 -2.33
N SER A 37 22.49 4.60 -2.66
CA SER A 37 23.47 3.54 -2.54
C SER A 37 23.67 3.02 -1.11
N MET A 38 23.40 3.82 -0.10
CA MET A 38 23.55 3.42 1.30
C MET A 38 22.40 2.53 1.77
N VAL A 39 21.20 2.76 1.28
CA VAL A 39 19.98 1.99 1.68
C VAL A 39 19.73 0.81 0.76
N SER A 40 20.05 0.93 -0.53
CA SER A 40 19.80 -0.12 -1.53
C SER A 40 20.75 -1.31 -1.38
N ALA A 41 21.86 -1.14 -0.67
CA ALA A 41 22.80 -2.25 -0.37
C ALA A 41 22.21 -3.24 0.67
N ALA A 42 21.14 -2.87 1.37
CA ALA A 42 20.47 -3.70 2.36
C ALA A 42 19.18 -4.29 1.77
N VAL A 43 18.92 -5.54 2.09
CA VAL A 43 17.73 -6.26 1.61
C VAL A 43 16.57 -6.00 2.57
N HIS A 44 15.47 -5.47 2.07
CA HIS A 44 14.31 -5.10 2.86
C HIS A 44 13.06 -5.93 2.58
N THR A 45 13.01 -6.65 1.46
CA THR A 45 11.82 -7.39 1.01
C THR A 45 12.15 -8.82 0.63
N TYR A 46 11.21 -9.71 0.93
CA TYR A 46 11.31 -11.14 0.65
C TYR A 46 9.92 -11.69 0.32
N ALA A 47 9.86 -12.69 -0.57
CA ALA A 47 8.73 -13.60 -0.61
C ALA A 47 8.73 -14.44 0.67
N SER A 48 7.56 -14.66 1.26
CA SER A 48 7.39 -15.42 2.50
C SER A 48 6.26 -16.41 2.39
N SER A 49 6.45 -17.60 2.96
CA SER A 49 5.40 -18.61 3.15
C SER A 49 4.62 -18.43 4.47
N GLU A 50 4.82 -17.33 5.17
CA GLU A 50 4.03 -16.95 6.35
C GLU A 50 2.64 -16.53 5.87
N VAL A 51 1.68 -17.43 5.90
CA VAL A 51 0.32 -17.18 5.40
C VAL A 51 -0.67 -17.06 6.55
N ARG A 52 -1.70 -16.24 6.34
CA ARG A 52 -2.82 -16.09 7.28
C ARG A 52 -3.76 -17.32 7.22
N GLU A 53 -4.52 -17.55 8.27
CA GLU A 53 -5.65 -18.46 8.21
C GLU A 53 -6.65 -17.95 7.14
N ASN A 54 -7.22 -18.88 6.39
CA ASN A 54 -8.14 -18.58 5.29
C ASN A 54 -7.52 -17.79 4.11
N ALA A 55 -6.19 -17.84 3.94
CA ALA A 55 -5.58 -17.42 2.67
C ALA A 55 -6.14 -18.28 1.52
N ALA A 56 -6.26 -17.68 0.34
CA ALA A 56 -6.70 -18.42 -0.84
C ALA A 56 -5.80 -19.64 -1.08
N GLU A 57 -6.38 -20.78 -1.50
CA GLU A 57 -5.61 -22.02 -1.68
C GLU A 57 -4.53 -21.92 -2.76
N ASP A 58 -4.72 -21.06 -3.74
CA ASP A 58 -3.81 -20.78 -4.83
C ASP A 58 -2.77 -19.68 -4.50
N ASN A 59 -2.94 -18.97 -3.37
CA ASN A 59 -1.97 -17.99 -2.89
C ASN A 59 -1.39 -18.41 -1.52
N LYS A 60 -0.19 -18.96 -1.54
CA LYS A 60 0.54 -19.43 -0.34
C LYS A 60 1.75 -18.56 -0.01
N GLN A 61 1.73 -17.30 -0.46
CA GLN A 61 2.82 -16.35 -0.25
C GLN A 61 2.28 -15.01 0.22
N CYS A 62 3.12 -14.29 0.94
CA CYS A 62 2.92 -12.89 1.27
C CYS A 62 4.24 -12.13 1.10
N VAL A 63 4.23 -10.82 1.16
CA VAL A 63 5.47 -10.04 1.23
C VAL A 63 5.92 -9.90 2.68
N LYS A 64 7.21 -10.13 2.92
CA LYS A 64 7.90 -9.85 4.17
C LYS A 64 8.78 -8.62 4.00
N ILE A 65 8.60 -7.62 4.84
CA ILE A 65 9.31 -6.35 4.82
C ILE A 65 10.08 -6.23 6.15
N VAL A 66 11.37 -5.87 6.09
CA VAL A 66 12.23 -5.80 7.29
C VAL A 66 12.94 -4.47 7.40
N SER A 67 13.10 -3.95 8.63
CA SER A 67 14.01 -2.85 8.91
C SER A 67 15.46 -3.32 8.85
N THR A 68 16.37 -2.43 8.46
CA THR A 68 17.80 -2.75 8.41
C THR A 68 18.64 -1.61 8.99
N PRO A 69 19.78 -1.88 9.64
CA PRO A 69 20.68 -0.83 10.06
C PRO A 69 21.39 -0.21 8.84
N VAL A 70 21.46 1.11 8.80
CA VAL A 70 22.29 1.86 7.87
C VAL A 70 23.64 2.06 8.51
N LYS A 71 24.68 1.55 7.87
CA LYS A 71 26.06 1.60 8.38
C LYS A 71 26.89 2.63 7.64
N VAL A 72 27.72 3.36 8.41
CA VAL A 72 28.80 4.20 7.89
C VAL A 72 30.10 3.63 8.44
N GLY A 73 30.85 2.93 7.61
CA GLY A 73 31.97 2.09 8.06
C GLY A 73 31.48 0.97 8.99
N SER A 74 32.02 0.89 10.20
CA SER A 74 31.59 -0.08 11.23
C SER A 74 30.47 0.42 12.14
N PHE A 75 30.03 1.66 12.01
CA PHE A 75 29.05 2.28 12.90
C PHE A 75 27.64 2.19 12.31
N VAL A 76 26.66 1.81 13.14
CA VAL A 76 25.25 1.91 12.80
C VAL A 76 24.78 3.35 12.99
N ALA A 77 24.61 4.06 11.89
CA ALA A 77 24.22 5.48 11.89
C ALA A 77 22.71 5.68 12.11
N ALA A 78 21.88 4.85 11.48
CA ALA A 78 20.44 4.97 11.47
C ALA A 78 19.74 3.60 11.32
N SER A 79 18.43 3.57 11.46
CA SER A 79 17.60 2.49 10.93
C SER A 79 17.03 2.94 9.58
N ALA A 80 17.13 2.11 8.57
CA ALA A 80 16.24 2.20 7.41
C ALA A 80 15.00 1.37 7.73
N ASN A 81 13.86 2.03 7.88
CA ASN A 81 12.59 1.34 8.01
C ASN A 81 12.39 0.48 6.76
N GLY A 82 12.01 -0.78 6.91
CA GLY A 82 11.60 -1.60 5.79
C GLY A 82 10.41 -0.93 5.11
N THR A 83 10.50 -0.70 3.81
CA THR A 83 9.46 0.01 3.07
C THR A 83 9.24 -0.61 1.70
N ILE A 84 7.96 -0.74 1.32
CA ILE A 84 7.51 -1.15 -0.01
C ILE A 84 6.45 -0.16 -0.49
N THR A 85 6.42 0.10 -1.80
CA THR A 85 5.50 1.06 -2.40
C THR A 85 5.11 0.68 -3.82
N THR A 86 3.94 1.10 -4.28
CA THR A 86 3.56 1.06 -5.71
C THR A 86 4.23 2.16 -6.54
N GLY A 87 4.92 3.10 -5.88
CA GLY A 87 5.73 4.13 -6.49
C GLY A 87 7.21 3.78 -6.47
N ARG A 88 8.07 4.79 -6.46
CA ARG A 88 9.52 4.68 -6.35
C ARG A 88 9.99 5.27 -5.03
N LEU A 89 10.98 4.66 -4.39
CA LEU A 89 11.60 5.21 -3.19
C LEU A 89 12.70 6.21 -3.55
N LYS A 90 12.82 7.26 -2.76
CA LYS A 90 13.90 8.25 -2.83
C LYS A 90 14.58 8.36 -1.47
N ALA A 91 15.89 8.17 -1.46
CA ALA A 91 16.77 8.47 -0.33
C ALA A 91 17.65 9.67 -0.72
N GLY A 92 17.17 10.87 -0.46
CA GLY A 92 17.77 12.12 -0.91
C GLY A 92 18.55 12.87 0.17
N SER A 93 18.37 12.51 1.44
CA SER A 93 18.93 13.25 2.57
C SER A 93 19.39 12.35 3.70
N MET A 94 20.46 12.75 4.38
CA MET A 94 20.90 12.12 5.64
C MET A 94 20.00 12.47 6.83
N THR A 95 19.21 13.53 6.72
CA THR A 95 18.20 13.86 7.74
C THR A 95 16.96 13.01 7.50
N ALA A 96 16.70 12.05 8.37
CA ALA A 96 15.65 11.05 8.19
C ALA A 96 14.26 11.66 7.95
N SER A 97 13.93 12.78 8.63
CA SER A 97 12.65 13.49 8.49
C SER A 97 12.56 14.42 7.27
N SER A 98 13.61 14.49 6.44
CA SER A 98 13.57 15.30 5.21
C SER A 98 12.54 14.76 4.23
N LYS A 99 11.75 15.64 3.62
CA LYS A 99 10.83 15.31 2.54
C LYS A 99 11.52 14.81 1.26
N ASP A 100 12.86 14.91 1.19
CA ASP A 100 13.67 14.27 0.17
C ASP A 100 13.82 12.74 0.38
N ASN A 101 13.42 12.22 1.54
CA ASN A 101 13.29 10.80 1.81
C ASN A 101 11.80 10.45 1.74
N CYS A 102 11.38 9.89 0.62
CA CYS A 102 9.97 9.66 0.35
C CYS A 102 9.74 8.49 -0.60
N SER A 103 8.52 8.00 -0.67
CA SER A 103 8.00 7.32 -1.85
C SER A 103 7.33 8.35 -2.76
N PHE A 104 7.32 8.13 -4.07
CA PHE A 104 6.71 9.05 -5.03
C PHE A 104 6.29 8.31 -6.29
N LEU A 105 5.34 8.88 -7.04
CA LEU A 105 4.96 8.36 -8.34
C LEU A 105 5.90 8.92 -9.42
N ASP A 106 6.58 8.02 -10.15
CA ASP A 106 7.42 8.38 -11.30
C ASP A 106 6.70 7.97 -12.59
N PHE A 107 6.09 8.96 -13.26
CA PHE A 107 5.36 8.76 -14.50
C PHE A 107 6.25 8.82 -15.76
N SER A 108 7.58 8.84 -15.61
CA SER A 108 8.49 8.82 -16.74
C SER A 108 8.33 7.52 -17.51
N ALA A 109 8.07 7.60 -18.81
CA ALA A 109 7.80 6.41 -19.64
C ALA A 109 8.96 5.39 -19.70
N THR A 110 10.17 5.81 -19.36
CA THR A 110 11.37 4.97 -19.29
C THR A 110 11.74 4.53 -17.88
N ALA A 111 11.02 5.02 -16.86
CA ALA A 111 11.27 4.64 -15.48
C ALA A 111 10.49 3.36 -15.16
N VAL A 112 11.22 2.25 -15.14
CA VAL A 112 10.70 0.94 -14.77
C VAL A 112 11.70 0.23 -13.84
N ASP A 113 11.22 -0.75 -13.09
CA ASP A 113 12.06 -1.60 -12.27
C ASP A 113 12.77 -2.72 -13.07
N ALA A 114 13.38 -3.67 -12.37
CA ALA A 114 14.09 -4.80 -12.97
C ALA A 114 13.15 -5.77 -13.73
N ASN A 115 11.86 -5.80 -13.40
CA ASN A 115 10.83 -6.63 -14.07
C ASN A 115 10.16 -5.89 -15.24
N GLY A 116 10.42 -4.59 -15.40
CA GLY A 116 9.76 -3.74 -16.37
C GLY A 116 8.47 -3.10 -15.85
N ASP A 117 8.19 -3.19 -14.55
CA ASP A 117 7.02 -2.61 -13.91
C ASP A 117 7.18 -1.09 -13.72
N PRO A 118 6.14 -0.28 -14.01
CA PRO A 118 6.19 1.16 -13.83
C PRO A 118 6.10 1.54 -12.35
N PHE A 119 6.66 2.69 -11.97
CA PHE A 119 6.61 3.21 -10.61
C PHE A 119 5.30 3.97 -10.31
N TYR A 120 4.18 3.40 -10.71
CA TYR A 120 2.83 3.87 -10.36
C TYR A 120 1.80 2.75 -10.55
N ALA A 121 0.74 2.79 -9.75
CA ALA A 121 -0.41 1.91 -9.91
C ALA A 121 -1.58 2.69 -10.51
N VAL A 122 -2.14 2.21 -11.62
CA VAL A 122 -3.35 2.82 -12.23
C VAL A 122 -4.55 2.55 -11.34
N LEU A 123 -5.33 3.61 -11.07
CA LEU A 123 -6.58 3.53 -10.34
C LEU A 123 -7.59 4.56 -10.89
N ASN A 124 -8.66 4.09 -11.49
CA ASN A 124 -9.63 4.94 -12.20
C ASN A 124 -10.97 5.10 -11.46
N ASN A 125 -11.10 4.51 -10.28
CA ASN A 125 -12.31 4.55 -9.46
C ASN A 125 -11.98 5.10 -8.06
N LYS A 126 -13.00 5.63 -7.37
CA LYS A 126 -12.90 6.11 -6.00
C LYS A 126 -13.23 4.99 -5.02
N PRO A 127 -12.26 4.34 -4.37
CA PRO A 127 -12.55 3.40 -3.30
C PRO A 127 -13.05 4.12 -2.05
N ASP A 128 -13.92 3.48 -1.28
CA ASP A 128 -14.36 3.97 0.03
C ASP A 128 -13.32 3.67 1.10
N ALA A 129 -12.59 2.55 0.97
CA ALA A 129 -11.55 2.14 1.88
C ALA A 129 -10.48 1.30 1.17
N MET A 130 -9.34 1.16 1.81
CA MET A 130 -8.35 0.14 1.54
C MET A 130 -8.37 -0.89 2.68
N LYS A 131 -8.49 -2.16 2.34
CA LYS A 131 -8.44 -3.29 3.27
C LYS A 131 -7.16 -4.07 3.03
N VAL A 132 -6.50 -4.51 4.10
CA VAL A 132 -5.21 -5.21 4.02
C VAL A 132 -5.04 -6.15 5.21
N TRP A 133 -4.43 -7.30 4.97
CA TRP A 133 -3.99 -8.19 6.02
C TRP A 133 -2.53 -7.92 6.36
N VAL A 134 -2.24 -7.77 7.66
CA VAL A 134 -0.89 -7.51 8.16
C VAL A 134 -0.57 -8.34 9.40
N LYS A 135 0.71 -8.67 9.55
CA LYS A 135 1.28 -9.20 10.79
C LYS A 135 2.57 -8.43 11.06
N PHE A 136 2.59 -7.64 12.11
CA PHE A 136 3.73 -6.80 12.45
C PHE A 136 4.40 -7.28 13.74
N LYS A 137 5.72 -7.44 13.69
CA LYS A 137 6.58 -7.75 14.83
C LYS A 137 7.64 -6.68 14.98
N ALA A 138 7.59 -5.96 16.10
CA ALA A 138 8.61 -4.98 16.42
C ALA A 138 9.91 -5.68 16.84
N GLY A 139 11.02 -5.19 16.33
CA GLY A 139 12.35 -5.68 16.62
C GLY A 139 12.97 -5.07 17.87
N ASP A 140 14.16 -5.54 18.20
CA ASP A 140 14.89 -5.09 19.38
C ASP A 140 15.25 -3.61 19.31
N GLY A 141 15.02 -2.92 20.42
CA GLY A 141 15.36 -1.50 20.57
C GLY A 141 14.48 -0.55 19.78
N ASN A 142 13.41 -1.02 19.12
CA ASN A 142 12.41 -0.16 18.50
C ASN A 142 11.66 0.63 19.60
N LYS A 143 11.77 1.96 19.53
CA LYS A 143 11.08 2.88 20.47
C LYS A 143 9.72 3.34 19.96
N ASN A 144 9.39 3.02 18.71
CA ASN A 144 8.15 3.37 18.03
C ASN A 144 7.56 2.12 17.36
N PRO A 145 7.07 1.13 18.16
CA PRO A 145 6.68 -0.19 17.67
C PRO A 145 5.33 -0.17 16.95
N LYS A 146 5.22 0.68 15.92
CA LYS A 146 4.02 0.85 15.10
C LYS A 146 4.39 0.90 13.64
N ALA A 147 3.85 -0.03 12.87
CA ALA A 147 3.96 0.02 11.42
C ALA A 147 2.95 1.03 10.84
N THR A 148 3.14 1.38 9.57
CA THR A 148 2.27 2.33 8.87
C THR A 148 1.93 1.84 7.46
N ILE A 149 0.72 2.17 7.05
CA ILE A 149 0.24 2.00 5.68
C ILE A 149 -0.47 3.28 5.27
N SER A 150 -0.10 3.83 4.13
CA SER A 150 -0.71 5.01 3.52
C SER A 150 -1.07 4.77 2.07
N ALA A 151 -2.07 5.47 1.58
CA ALA A 151 -2.41 5.54 0.17
C ALA A 151 -2.78 6.98 -0.20
N LEU A 152 -2.18 7.50 -1.27
CA LEU A 152 -2.51 8.77 -1.89
C LEU A 152 -3.09 8.52 -3.28
N LEU A 153 -4.27 9.05 -3.54
CA LEU A 153 -4.90 9.02 -4.85
C LEU A 153 -4.62 10.35 -5.57
N THR A 154 -4.17 10.27 -6.82
CA THR A 154 -3.76 11.44 -7.60
C THR A 154 -4.56 11.61 -8.88
N ASN A 155 -4.64 12.86 -9.34
CA ASN A 155 -5.21 13.25 -10.64
C ASN A 155 -4.33 12.86 -11.86
N GLY A 156 -3.31 12.05 -11.67
CA GLY A 156 -2.35 11.63 -12.70
C GLY A 156 -1.07 12.47 -12.73
N ASN A 157 -0.90 13.34 -11.74
CA ASN A 157 0.33 14.05 -11.52
C ASN A 157 1.09 13.49 -10.32
N MET A 158 2.38 13.83 -10.21
CA MET A 158 3.27 13.38 -9.17
C MET A 158 2.75 13.74 -7.77
N VAL A 159 2.81 12.78 -6.87
CA VAL A 159 2.63 12.94 -5.42
C VAL A 159 3.75 12.20 -4.71
N GLN A 160 3.94 12.50 -3.44
CA GLN A 160 4.92 11.80 -2.59
C GLN A 160 4.38 11.57 -1.17
N ASP A 161 4.95 10.58 -0.50
CA ASP A 161 4.72 10.28 0.91
C ASP A 161 6.09 10.13 1.64
N PRO A 162 6.38 10.95 2.67
CA PRO A 162 5.52 11.99 3.29
C PRO A 162 5.16 13.12 2.34
N GLU A 163 3.90 13.59 2.47
CA GLU A 163 3.35 14.64 1.61
C GLU A 163 4.20 15.93 1.61
N ASP A 164 4.34 16.54 0.43
CA ASP A 164 4.96 17.85 0.25
C ASP A 164 3.91 18.83 -0.31
N ASP A 165 3.79 19.99 0.31
CA ASP A 165 2.79 21.02 -0.03
C ASP A 165 2.80 21.41 -1.50
N LYS A 166 3.97 21.33 -2.17
CA LYS A 166 4.11 21.60 -3.61
C LYS A 166 3.29 20.66 -4.51
N TYR A 167 2.91 19.49 -3.98
CA TYR A 167 2.10 18.48 -4.69
C TYR A 167 0.68 18.35 -4.14
N ALA A 168 0.30 19.12 -3.13
CA ALA A 168 -1.00 19.02 -2.48
C ALA A 168 -2.18 19.10 -3.46
N ALA A 169 -2.09 19.96 -4.48
CA ALA A 169 -3.13 20.12 -5.51
C ALA A 169 -3.30 18.88 -6.42
N ASN A 170 -2.36 17.94 -6.40
CA ASN A 170 -2.42 16.71 -7.18
C ASN A 170 -3.15 15.58 -6.43
N ILE A 171 -3.35 15.73 -5.13
CA ILE A 171 -3.95 14.70 -4.28
C ILE A 171 -5.47 14.83 -4.31
N ILE A 172 -6.15 13.74 -4.67
CA ILE A 172 -7.61 13.65 -4.69
C ILE A 172 -8.15 13.08 -3.39
N GLY A 173 -7.47 12.07 -2.84
CA GLY A 173 -7.89 11.38 -1.63
C GLY A 173 -6.75 10.72 -0.89
N ARG A 174 -6.97 10.44 0.39
CA ARG A 174 -5.99 9.87 1.32
C ARG A 174 -6.60 8.77 2.16
N ALA A 175 -5.82 7.72 2.40
CA ALA A 175 -6.05 6.73 3.44
C ALA A 175 -4.75 6.54 4.22
N ASN A 176 -4.79 6.58 5.55
CA ASN A 176 -3.60 6.41 6.37
C ASN A 176 -3.92 5.71 7.69
N ASN A 177 -3.10 4.73 8.04
CA ASN A 177 -3.02 4.15 9.37
C ASN A 177 -1.55 4.08 9.81
N SER A 178 -1.16 4.94 10.73
CA SER A 178 0.19 5.01 11.30
C SER A 178 0.31 4.37 12.69
N SER A 179 -0.65 3.53 13.06
CA SER A 179 -0.77 2.97 14.41
C SER A 179 -0.96 1.45 14.42
N ILE A 180 -0.43 0.75 13.42
CA ILE A 180 -0.49 -0.70 13.34
C ILE A 180 0.41 -1.28 14.42
N GLU A 181 -0.19 -1.95 15.40
CA GLU A 181 0.52 -2.44 16.57
C GLU A 181 1.18 -3.80 16.32
N SER A 182 2.28 -4.03 17.05
CA SER A 182 2.97 -5.31 17.03
C SER A 182 2.10 -6.40 17.66
N LYS A 183 1.83 -7.45 16.88
CA LYS A 183 1.08 -8.65 17.31
C LYS A 183 1.62 -9.90 16.63
N ASP A 184 1.47 -11.03 17.28
CA ASP A 184 1.86 -12.33 16.72
C ASP A 184 0.84 -12.88 15.73
N GLU A 185 -0.40 -12.39 15.75
CA GLU A 185 -1.49 -12.78 14.87
C GLU A 185 -1.60 -11.86 13.67
N TRP A 186 -2.17 -12.37 12.58
CA TRP A 186 -2.62 -11.59 11.45
C TRP A 186 -3.79 -10.68 11.82
N GLN A 187 -3.77 -9.45 11.33
CA GLN A 187 -4.77 -8.42 11.55
C GLN A 187 -5.36 -8.01 10.21
N GLU A 188 -6.68 -8.08 10.07
CA GLU A 188 -7.37 -7.42 8.97
C GLU A 188 -7.60 -5.95 9.33
N ILE A 189 -7.10 -5.04 8.50
CA ILE A 189 -7.18 -3.60 8.72
C ILE A 189 -7.95 -2.96 7.58
N THR A 190 -8.95 -2.17 7.91
CA THR A 190 -9.69 -1.34 6.96
C THR A 190 -9.36 0.13 7.20
N ILE A 191 -8.87 0.81 6.17
CA ILE A 191 -8.45 2.21 6.21
C ILE A 191 -9.34 3.02 5.29
N PRO A 192 -10.29 3.83 5.82
CA PRO A 192 -11.20 4.61 4.99
C PRO A 192 -10.47 5.72 4.22
N PHE A 193 -10.92 6.00 3.00
CA PHE A 193 -10.46 7.15 2.24
C PHE A 193 -11.20 8.42 2.64
N THR A 194 -10.46 9.51 2.79
CA THR A 194 -10.97 10.88 2.81
C THR A 194 -10.65 11.55 1.49
N TYR A 195 -11.60 12.31 0.94
CA TYR A 195 -11.48 12.94 -0.36
C TYR A 195 -11.50 14.47 -0.24
N ASP A 196 -10.44 15.12 -0.72
CA ASP A 196 -10.35 16.59 -0.79
C ASP A 196 -11.22 17.12 -1.94
N ASN A 197 -11.18 16.42 -3.09
CA ASN A 197 -12.00 16.74 -4.25
C ASN A 197 -12.92 15.57 -4.60
N LYS A 198 -14.20 15.69 -4.23
CA LYS A 198 -15.19 14.64 -4.46
C LYS A 198 -15.65 14.54 -5.93
N ASN A 199 -15.37 15.53 -6.76
CA ASN A 199 -15.84 15.58 -8.16
C ASN A 199 -14.78 15.05 -9.14
N GLU A 200 -13.51 14.99 -8.74
CA GLU A 200 -12.42 14.53 -9.59
C GLU A 200 -12.15 13.03 -9.41
N MET A 201 -11.96 12.32 -10.51
CA MET A 201 -11.64 10.89 -10.49
C MET A 201 -10.13 10.68 -10.39
N PRO A 202 -9.66 9.74 -9.56
CA PRO A 202 -8.25 9.40 -9.52
C PRO A 202 -7.79 8.74 -10.83
N LYS A 203 -6.50 8.83 -11.11
CA LYS A 203 -5.84 8.16 -12.24
C LYS A 203 -4.74 7.21 -11.80
N ALA A 204 -4.19 7.43 -10.61
CA ALA A 204 -3.19 6.54 -10.02
C ALA A 204 -3.24 6.58 -8.50
N ALA A 205 -2.65 5.56 -7.88
CA ALA A 205 -2.48 5.43 -6.45
C ALA A 205 -1.00 5.24 -6.10
N LEU A 206 -0.54 5.99 -5.09
CA LEU A 206 0.70 5.73 -4.37
C LEU A 206 0.35 5.04 -3.06
N VAL A 207 0.65 3.77 -2.95
CA VAL A 207 0.51 3.03 -1.68
C VAL A 207 1.90 2.82 -1.10
N THR A 208 2.07 3.12 0.18
CA THR A 208 3.34 2.96 0.89
C THR A 208 3.11 2.23 2.20
N MET A 209 3.91 1.21 2.45
CA MET A 209 3.88 0.41 3.68
C MET A 209 5.25 0.39 4.30
N SER A 210 5.33 0.64 5.61
CA SER A 210 6.61 0.73 6.31
C SER A 210 6.55 0.07 7.69
N THR A 211 7.65 -0.52 8.10
CA THR A 211 7.80 -1.19 9.42
C THR A 211 7.78 -0.20 10.59
N CYS A 212 7.91 1.10 10.35
CA CYS A 212 7.82 2.10 11.41
C CYS A 212 7.20 3.39 10.86
N ALA A 213 6.27 3.98 11.62
CA ALA A 213 5.62 5.24 11.29
C ALA A 213 6.55 6.46 11.46
N VAL A 214 7.63 6.31 12.24
CA VAL A 214 8.59 7.38 12.48
C VAL A 214 9.82 7.18 11.59
N PRO A 215 10.22 8.19 10.79
CA PRO A 215 11.41 8.09 9.96
C PRO A 215 12.64 7.70 10.77
N SER A 216 13.34 6.63 10.34
CA SER A 216 14.50 6.05 11.05
C SER A 216 14.22 5.64 12.51
N GLY A 217 12.94 5.47 12.88
CA GLY A 217 12.52 5.13 14.24
C GLY A 217 12.49 3.65 14.55
N GLY A 218 12.62 2.81 13.53
CA GLY A 218 12.57 1.36 13.66
C GLY A 218 13.81 0.73 14.32
N SER A 219 13.75 -0.59 14.44
CA SER A 219 14.86 -1.40 14.98
C SER A 219 16.13 -1.25 14.16
N LYS A 220 17.27 -1.19 14.87
CA LYS A 220 18.62 -1.23 14.28
C LYS A 220 19.27 -2.62 14.43
N SER A 221 18.53 -3.59 14.92
CA SER A 221 19.01 -4.95 15.14
C SER A 221 19.12 -5.71 13.80
N GLU A 222 20.24 -6.39 13.58
CA GLU A 222 20.41 -7.30 12.45
C GLU A 222 19.80 -8.69 12.73
N THR A 223 19.75 -9.07 14.00
CA THR A 223 19.28 -10.41 14.42
C THR A 223 17.81 -10.47 14.73
N ASN A 224 17.24 -9.35 15.20
CA ASN A 224 15.82 -9.22 15.50
C ASN A 224 15.30 -7.85 15.00
N PRO A 225 15.20 -7.65 13.67
CA PRO A 225 14.68 -6.41 13.08
C PRO A 225 13.15 -6.28 13.24
N ASP A 226 12.61 -5.11 12.93
CA ASP A 226 11.17 -5.01 12.69
C ASP A 226 10.79 -5.82 11.46
N VAL A 227 9.69 -6.55 11.54
CA VAL A 227 9.17 -7.38 10.46
C VAL A 227 7.69 -7.07 10.25
N LEU A 228 7.33 -6.68 9.02
CA LEU A 228 5.95 -6.51 8.60
C LEU A 228 5.67 -7.50 7.46
N TYR A 229 4.73 -8.41 7.71
CA TYR A 229 4.15 -9.25 6.68
C TYR A 229 2.87 -8.58 6.16
N VAL A 230 2.66 -8.60 4.87
CA VAL A 230 1.47 -8.02 4.22
C VAL A 230 0.91 -9.00 3.20
N ASP A 231 -0.41 -9.10 3.19
CA ASP A 231 -1.16 -9.91 2.25
C ASP A 231 -2.47 -9.21 1.87
N ASP A 232 -3.03 -9.54 0.70
CA ASP A 232 -4.35 -9.12 0.21
C ASP A 232 -4.67 -7.63 0.40
N VAL A 233 -4.08 -6.79 -0.43
CA VAL A 233 -4.37 -5.34 -0.45
C VAL A 233 -5.55 -5.07 -1.38
N GLU A 234 -6.73 -4.87 -0.82
CA GLU A 234 -7.98 -4.69 -1.55
C GLU A 234 -8.45 -3.23 -1.51
N MET A 235 -8.88 -2.70 -2.66
CA MET A 235 -9.64 -1.45 -2.72
C MET A 235 -11.13 -1.75 -2.60
N VAL A 236 -11.74 -1.28 -1.53
CA VAL A 236 -13.16 -1.55 -1.19
C VAL A 236 -14.04 -0.47 -1.82
N TYR A 237 -15.08 -0.91 -2.51
CA TYR A 237 -16.09 -0.05 -3.12
C TYR A 237 -17.46 -0.42 -2.55
N ASN A 238 -18.08 0.48 -1.81
CA ASN A 238 -19.44 0.31 -1.31
C ASN A 238 -20.43 0.68 -2.42
N ALA A 239 -20.81 -0.28 -3.23
CA ALA A 239 -21.84 -0.08 -4.24
C ALA A 239 -23.19 0.07 -3.53
N GLY A 240 -23.66 1.30 -3.38
CA GLY A 240 -25.01 1.58 -2.92
C GLY A 240 -25.97 1.74 -4.10
N VAL A 241 -27.08 1.03 -4.11
CA VAL A 241 -28.18 1.30 -5.03
C VAL A 241 -28.79 2.65 -4.68
N LYS A 242 -28.59 3.66 -5.53
CA LYS A 242 -29.11 5.02 -5.30
C LYS A 242 -30.61 5.13 -5.51
N LYS A 243 -31.13 4.38 -6.48
CA LYS A 243 -32.53 4.41 -6.82
C LYS A 243 -32.94 3.13 -7.57
N VAL A 244 -34.02 2.50 -7.15
CA VAL A 244 -34.68 1.43 -7.86
C VAL A 244 -36.10 1.91 -8.19
N THR A 245 -36.51 1.80 -9.45
CA THR A 245 -37.88 2.13 -9.88
C THR A 245 -38.53 0.90 -10.48
N MET A 246 -39.79 0.69 -10.17
CA MET A 246 -40.61 -0.35 -10.73
C MET A 246 -41.92 0.28 -11.22
N ASP A 247 -42.24 0.11 -12.50
CA ASP A 247 -43.41 0.72 -13.18
C ASP A 247 -43.50 2.26 -12.95
N GLY A 248 -42.33 2.93 -12.83
CA GLY A 248 -42.21 4.37 -12.59
C GLY A 248 -42.32 4.80 -11.12
N GLU A 249 -42.59 3.90 -10.21
CA GLU A 249 -42.61 4.15 -8.77
C GLU A 249 -41.25 3.89 -8.14
N ASP A 250 -40.78 4.79 -7.26
CA ASP A 250 -39.54 4.62 -6.48
C ASP A 250 -39.74 3.59 -5.36
N ILE A 251 -39.04 2.46 -5.46
CA ILE A 251 -39.13 1.36 -4.50
C ILE A 251 -37.82 1.21 -3.69
N THR A 252 -36.89 2.15 -3.77
CA THR A 252 -35.55 2.07 -3.13
C THR A 252 -35.67 1.79 -1.63
N GLY A 253 -36.61 2.40 -0.93
CA GLY A 253 -36.79 2.22 0.51
C GLY A 253 -37.56 0.95 0.92
N LYS A 254 -37.93 0.10 -0.03
CA LYS A 254 -38.70 -1.13 0.26
C LYS A 254 -37.81 -2.38 0.41
N PHE A 255 -36.48 -2.24 0.21
CA PHE A 255 -35.54 -3.34 0.39
C PHE A 255 -35.21 -3.56 1.87
N ASN A 256 -35.10 -4.83 2.26
CA ASN A 256 -34.63 -5.20 3.60
C ASN A 256 -33.12 -4.95 3.78
N GLU A 257 -32.63 -5.18 4.99
CA GLU A 257 -31.18 -4.97 5.32
C GLU A 257 -30.24 -5.90 4.53
N THR A 258 -30.76 -6.99 3.96
CA THR A 258 -29.99 -7.93 3.11
C THR A 258 -30.03 -7.55 1.63
N GLY A 259 -30.74 -6.47 1.26
CA GLY A 259 -30.90 -6.04 -0.12
C GLY A 259 -31.96 -6.81 -0.91
N GLU A 260 -32.86 -7.53 -0.23
CA GLU A 260 -33.94 -8.29 -0.84
C GLU A 260 -35.27 -7.51 -0.76
N LEU A 261 -36.05 -7.63 -1.81
CA LEU A 261 -37.42 -7.10 -1.89
C LEU A 261 -38.39 -8.22 -2.23
N GLU A 262 -39.32 -8.51 -1.34
CA GLU A 262 -40.42 -9.42 -1.60
C GLU A 262 -41.63 -8.66 -2.16
N ILE A 263 -42.06 -9.02 -3.35
CA ILE A 263 -43.19 -8.38 -4.03
C ILE A 263 -44.31 -9.43 -4.23
N GLU A 264 -45.33 -9.34 -3.42
CA GLU A 264 -46.52 -10.20 -3.57
C GLU A 264 -47.27 -9.90 -4.88
N GLY A 265 -47.53 -10.94 -5.66
CA GLY A 265 -48.42 -10.87 -6.84
C GLY A 265 -47.82 -10.23 -8.07
N TYR A 266 -46.49 -10.02 -8.13
CA TYR A 266 -45.85 -9.48 -9.33
C TYR A 266 -45.50 -10.57 -10.34
N ASN A 267 -46.15 -10.54 -11.53
CA ASN A 267 -46.03 -11.56 -12.59
C ASN A 267 -45.20 -11.11 -13.80
N LYS A 268 -44.55 -9.95 -13.79
CA LYS A 268 -43.71 -9.50 -14.89
C LYS A 268 -42.26 -9.88 -14.62
N ALA A 269 -41.57 -10.40 -15.64
CA ALA A 269 -40.13 -10.55 -15.60
C ALA A 269 -39.46 -9.17 -15.43
N LEU A 270 -38.62 -9.01 -14.42
CA LEU A 270 -37.77 -7.83 -14.27
C LEU A 270 -36.84 -7.71 -15.48
N ASP A 271 -36.88 -6.59 -16.17
CA ASP A 271 -35.89 -6.29 -17.21
C ASP A 271 -34.63 -5.75 -16.54
N ILE A 272 -33.70 -6.67 -16.32
CA ILE A 272 -32.39 -6.38 -15.69
C ILE A 272 -31.47 -5.47 -16.52
N ASN A 273 -31.85 -5.12 -17.75
CA ASN A 273 -31.05 -4.19 -18.58
C ASN A 273 -31.28 -2.71 -18.19
N ASN A 274 -32.19 -2.44 -17.27
CA ASN A 274 -32.47 -1.09 -16.75
C ASN A 274 -31.90 -0.82 -15.34
N PHE A 275 -30.95 -1.66 -14.86
CA PHE A 275 -30.24 -1.45 -13.60
C PHE A 275 -28.87 -0.83 -13.80
#